data_5571823d403ffb6d4ec1e4f5f4a2e624
#
_entry.id   5571823d403ffb6d4ec1e4f5f4a2e624
#
_cell.length_a   1.000
_cell.length_b   1.000
_cell.length_c   1.000
_cell.angle_alpha   90.00
_cell.angle_beta   90.00
_cell.angle_gamma   90.00
#
_symmetry.space_group_name_H-M   'P 1'
#
loop_
_entity.id
_entity.type
_entity.pdbx_description
1 polymer ?
#
loop_
_entity_poly.entity_id
_entity_poly.type
_entity_poly.pdbx_seq_one_letter_code
_entity_poly.pdbx_strand_id
1 'polypeptide(L)'
;DKLYYESLTNKKLKVDKKKLFVKLKKDKEKRLLTIEDNGIGMTESELSENLGTIAKSGSLAFKEGLTKEDKINIIGQFGVGFYSSFMVADKVCVESKKTGCDAYKWVSKGVSGYEIEKIDKSDVGTKITLHIKENTEGENYDEFLEEFKIQALIKKYSDYVTYPIKMETKDEKTGKETLNEYIKNNPSRDKRFKE
;
A
#
# COMPACT_ATOMS: atom_id res chain seq x y z
N ASP A 1 -0.78 -0.54 10.33
CA ASP A 1 -0.16 -0.54 11.68
C ASP A 1 -0.27 0.82 12.34
N LYS A 2 0.31 1.90 11.79
CA LYS A 2 0.36 3.23 12.41
C LYS A 2 -1.01 3.72 12.90
N LEU A 3 -2.07 3.61 12.10
CA LEU A 3 -3.43 4.00 12.50
C LEU A 3 -3.93 3.24 13.73
N TYR A 4 -3.68 1.93 13.78
CA TYR A 4 -4.07 1.12 14.93
C TYR A 4 -3.32 1.53 16.19
N TYR A 5 -2.00 1.70 16.12
CA TYR A 5 -1.20 2.14 17.28
C TYR A 5 -1.58 3.54 17.76
N GLU A 6 -1.81 4.49 16.87
CA GLU A 6 -2.29 5.81 17.24
C GLU A 6 -3.66 5.75 17.94
N SER A 7 -4.52 4.81 17.57
CA SER A 7 -5.83 4.63 18.22
C SER A 7 -5.74 4.10 19.66
N LEU A 8 -4.65 3.43 20.02
CA LEU A 8 -4.44 2.96 21.40
C LEU A 8 -4.18 4.11 22.38
N THR A 9 -3.56 5.18 21.89
CA THR A 9 -3.23 6.38 22.70
C THR A 9 -4.25 7.50 22.52
N ASN A 10 -4.84 7.61 21.33
CA ASN A 10 -5.83 8.64 21.00
C ASN A 10 -7.25 8.07 20.98
N LYS A 11 -7.96 8.21 22.10
CA LYS A 11 -9.36 7.73 22.26
C LYS A 11 -10.37 8.33 21.27
N LYS A 12 -10.01 9.42 20.56
CA LYS A 12 -10.87 10.01 19.53
C LYS A 12 -10.85 9.18 18.23
N LEU A 13 -9.78 8.40 18.01
CA LEU A 13 -9.64 7.49 16.88
C LEU A 13 -10.29 6.14 17.23
N LYS A 14 -11.55 5.96 16.84
CA LYS A 14 -12.24 4.68 17.01
C LYS A 14 -11.87 3.75 15.83
N VAL A 15 -10.83 2.96 15.99
CA VAL A 15 -10.34 2.04 14.96
C VAL A 15 -10.64 0.60 15.35
N ASP A 16 -11.38 -0.09 14.50
CA ASP A 16 -11.55 -1.53 14.59
C ASP A 16 -10.48 -2.21 13.72
N LYS A 17 -9.50 -2.87 14.36
CA LYS A 17 -8.41 -3.57 13.68
C LYS A 17 -8.92 -4.55 12.63
N LYS A 18 -10.08 -5.18 12.85
CA LYS A 18 -10.69 -6.16 11.95
C LYS A 18 -11.21 -5.55 10.64
N LYS A 19 -11.41 -4.23 10.62
CA LYS A 19 -11.87 -3.50 9.43
C LYS A 19 -10.72 -2.95 8.59
N LEU A 20 -9.49 -3.04 9.08
CA LEU A 20 -8.32 -2.61 8.31
C LEU A 20 -7.97 -3.67 7.27
N PHE A 21 -7.61 -3.22 6.06
CA PHE A 21 -7.28 -4.10 4.94
C PHE A 21 -6.31 -3.44 3.96
N VAL A 22 -5.73 -4.27 3.12
CA VAL A 22 -5.08 -3.86 1.87
C VAL A 22 -5.88 -4.46 0.72
N LYS A 23 -6.17 -3.67 -0.30
CA LYS A 23 -6.94 -4.07 -1.48
C LYS A 23 -6.10 -3.88 -2.73
N LEU A 24 -6.12 -4.88 -3.60
CA LEU A 24 -5.49 -4.82 -4.91
C LEU A 24 -6.56 -4.84 -6.01
N LYS A 25 -6.28 -4.10 -7.08
CA LYS A 25 -7.07 -4.09 -8.30
C LYS A 25 -6.14 -4.03 -9.50
N LYS A 26 -6.40 -4.83 -10.51
CA LYS A 26 -5.70 -4.80 -11.79
C LYS A 26 -6.63 -4.37 -12.91
N ASP A 27 -6.10 -3.63 -13.86
CA ASP A 27 -6.74 -3.31 -15.12
C ASP A 27 -5.74 -3.59 -16.24
N LYS A 28 -5.92 -4.72 -16.95
CA LYS A 28 -5.01 -5.16 -18.00
C LYS A 28 -5.03 -4.23 -19.21
N GLU A 29 -6.20 -3.73 -19.59
CA GLU A 29 -6.36 -2.86 -20.75
C GLU A 29 -5.62 -1.54 -20.57
N LYS A 30 -5.69 -0.98 -19.36
CA LYS A 30 -5.02 0.29 -19.00
C LYS A 30 -3.63 0.08 -18.42
N ARG A 31 -3.19 -1.16 -18.28
CA ARG A 31 -1.91 -1.55 -17.66
C ARG A 31 -1.73 -0.98 -16.26
N LEU A 32 -2.78 -1.04 -15.43
CA LEU A 32 -2.78 -0.48 -14.08
C LEU A 32 -2.79 -1.58 -13.03
N LEU A 33 -1.92 -1.45 -12.04
CA LEU A 33 -2.00 -2.17 -10.77
C LEU A 33 -2.23 -1.17 -9.65
N THR A 34 -3.35 -1.31 -8.95
CA THR A 34 -3.71 -0.44 -7.83
C THR A 34 -3.59 -1.19 -6.52
N ILE A 35 -2.99 -0.55 -5.52
CA ILE A 35 -2.83 -1.04 -4.16
C ILE A 35 -3.42 0.03 -3.24
N GLU A 36 -4.42 -0.33 -2.47
CA GLU A 36 -5.15 0.59 -1.61
C GLU A 36 -5.21 0.06 -0.18
N ASP A 37 -5.01 0.95 0.79
CA ASP A 37 -5.24 0.69 2.21
C ASP A 37 -6.22 1.72 2.79
N ASN A 38 -6.91 1.32 3.85
CA ASN A 38 -7.73 2.20 4.67
C ASN A 38 -7.03 2.58 5.99
N GLY A 39 -5.72 2.79 5.91
CA GLY A 39 -4.88 3.18 7.03
C GLY A 39 -4.98 4.67 7.37
N ILE A 40 -3.92 5.20 7.98
CA ILE A 40 -3.90 6.58 8.50
C ILE A 40 -3.90 7.65 7.39
N GLY A 41 -3.42 7.30 6.19
CA GLY A 41 -3.17 8.25 5.12
C GLY A 41 -1.99 9.19 5.40
N MET A 42 -1.78 10.14 4.48
CA MET A 42 -0.70 11.12 4.55
C MET A 42 -1.23 12.51 4.20
N THR A 43 -0.64 13.54 4.83
CA THR A 43 -0.81 14.94 4.46
C THR A 43 0.09 15.28 3.27
N GLU A 44 -0.04 16.48 2.71
CA GLU A 44 0.83 16.98 1.64
C GLU A 44 2.31 16.93 2.03
N SER A 45 2.66 17.43 3.22
CA SER A 45 4.04 17.40 3.69
C SER A 45 4.56 15.98 3.92
N GLU A 46 3.72 15.08 4.46
CA GLU A 46 4.08 13.67 4.64
C GLU A 46 4.30 12.95 3.27
N LEU A 47 3.50 13.27 2.24
CA LEU A 47 3.72 12.76 0.88
C LEU A 47 5.06 13.25 0.31
N SER A 48 5.31 14.57 0.40
CA SER A 48 6.57 15.18 -0.04
C SER A 48 7.78 14.57 0.69
N GLU A 49 7.69 14.44 1.99
CA GLU A 49 8.79 13.95 2.81
C GLU A 49 9.07 12.45 2.62
N ASN A 50 8.02 11.62 2.59
CA ASN A 50 8.16 10.16 2.52
C ASN A 50 8.37 9.62 1.12
N LEU A 51 7.84 10.32 0.09
CA LEU A 51 7.90 9.87 -1.31
C LEU A 51 8.80 10.75 -2.18
N GLY A 52 9.07 11.98 -1.78
CA GLY A 52 9.93 12.92 -2.51
C GLY A 52 11.39 12.79 -2.17
N THR A 53 11.77 12.09 -1.10
CA THR A 53 13.15 11.94 -0.63
C THR A 53 13.52 10.47 -0.54
N ILE A 54 14.56 10.05 -1.26
CA ILE A 54 15.09 8.68 -1.21
C ILE A 54 15.57 8.34 0.21
N ALA A 55 15.26 7.14 0.66
CA ALA A 55 15.64 6.60 1.97
C ALA A 55 15.02 7.33 3.19
N LYS A 56 14.01 8.18 3.00
CA LYS A 56 13.21 8.70 4.10
C LYS A 56 11.99 7.83 4.32
N SER A 57 11.78 7.35 5.52
CA SER A 57 10.68 6.44 5.86
C SER A 57 9.86 6.97 7.03
N GLY A 58 8.57 7.24 6.79
CA GLY A 58 7.62 7.53 7.86
C GLY A 58 7.47 6.37 8.86
N SER A 59 7.74 5.13 8.43
CA SER A 59 7.75 3.95 9.30
C SER A 59 8.95 3.95 10.25
N LEU A 60 10.10 4.48 9.84
CA LEU A 60 11.28 4.59 10.70
C LEU A 60 11.04 5.60 11.85
N ALA A 61 10.58 6.81 11.51
CA ALA A 61 10.25 7.83 12.50
C ALA A 61 9.16 7.34 13.49
N PHE A 62 8.17 6.60 12.99
CA PHE A 62 7.16 5.98 13.84
C PHE A 62 7.74 4.92 14.77
N LYS A 63 8.67 4.07 14.26
CA LYS A 63 9.33 3.04 15.05
C LYS A 63 10.14 3.59 16.22
N GLU A 64 10.78 4.74 16.05
CA GLU A 64 11.58 5.36 17.12
C GLU A 64 10.75 5.73 18.36
N GLY A 65 9.46 6.03 18.19
CA GLY A 65 8.52 6.33 19.25
C GLY A 65 7.91 5.12 19.97
N LEU A 66 8.19 3.88 19.53
CA LEU A 66 7.59 2.66 20.08
C LEU A 66 8.51 1.93 21.07
N THR A 67 7.90 1.06 21.89
CA THR A 67 8.64 0.14 22.77
C THR A 67 9.42 -0.91 21.96
N LYS A 68 10.39 -1.59 22.58
CA LYS A 68 11.20 -2.61 21.90
C LYS A 68 10.35 -3.77 21.33
N GLU A 69 9.29 -4.16 22.04
CA GLU A 69 8.41 -5.27 21.64
C GLU A 69 7.54 -4.91 20.42
N ASP A 70 7.08 -3.65 20.33
CA ASP A 70 6.26 -3.16 19.23
C ASP A 70 7.08 -2.90 17.95
N LYS A 71 8.40 -2.63 18.10
CA LYS A 71 9.31 -2.32 16.98
C LYS A 71 9.53 -3.48 16.00
N ILE A 72 9.31 -4.72 16.44
CA ILE A 72 9.63 -5.94 15.68
C ILE A 72 8.66 -6.13 14.50
N ASN A 73 7.44 -5.62 14.60
CA ASN A 73 6.35 -5.90 13.65
C ASN A 73 6.17 -4.86 12.54
N ILE A 74 7.02 -3.83 12.47
CA ILE A 74 6.89 -2.77 11.47
C ILE A 74 7.70 -3.12 10.22
N ILE A 75 7.01 -3.22 9.08
CA ILE A 75 7.57 -3.44 7.74
C ILE A 75 7.90 -2.07 7.10
N GLY A 76 8.93 -2.02 6.24
CA GLY A 76 9.25 -0.81 5.45
C GLY A 76 10.12 0.22 6.18
N GLN A 77 11.11 -0.24 6.92
CA GLN A 77 11.95 0.60 7.79
C GLN A 77 12.96 1.50 7.04
N PHE A 78 13.36 1.14 5.83
CA PHE A 78 14.49 1.78 5.13
C PHE A 78 14.07 2.86 4.13
N GLY A 79 12.76 3.02 3.86
CA GLY A 79 12.25 4.05 2.93
C GLY A 79 12.63 3.83 1.45
N VAL A 80 13.15 2.65 1.09
CA VAL A 80 13.58 2.35 -0.29
C VAL A 80 12.59 1.47 -1.05
N GLY A 81 11.71 0.74 -0.34
CA GLY A 81 10.77 -0.20 -0.95
C GLY A 81 9.82 0.45 -1.95
N PHE A 82 9.35 1.67 -1.67
CA PHE A 82 8.47 2.42 -2.56
C PHE A 82 9.11 2.66 -3.94
N TYR A 83 10.40 2.98 -3.98
CA TYR A 83 11.10 3.27 -5.23
C TYR A 83 11.27 2.05 -6.14
N SER A 84 11.19 0.83 -5.58
CA SER A 84 11.19 -0.40 -6.39
C SER A 84 10.00 -0.48 -7.33
N SER A 85 8.92 0.26 -7.09
CA SER A 85 7.78 0.36 -8.02
C SER A 85 8.19 0.90 -9.40
N PHE A 86 9.21 1.76 -9.49
CA PHE A 86 9.72 2.24 -10.76
C PHE A 86 10.53 1.20 -11.56
N MET A 87 10.84 0.05 -10.96
CA MET A 87 11.40 -1.08 -11.71
C MET A 87 10.35 -1.67 -12.68
N VAL A 88 9.07 -1.65 -12.29
CA VAL A 88 7.98 -2.25 -13.04
C VAL A 88 6.99 -1.23 -13.61
N ALA A 89 7.02 0.01 -13.14
CA ALA A 89 6.13 1.08 -13.57
C ALA A 89 6.90 2.27 -14.16
N ASP A 90 6.37 2.88 -15.19
CA ASP A 90 6.89 4.12 -15.79
C ASP A 90 6.30 5.38 -15.15
N LYS A 91 5.18 5.21 -14.41
CA LYS A 91 4.53 6.27 -13.66
C LYS A 91 3.86 5.70 -12.42
N VAL A 92 4.02 6.40 -11.32
CA VAL A 92 3.39 6.08 -10.03
C VAL A 92 2.55 7.25 -9.56
N CYS A 93 1.27 6.97 -9.24
CA CYS A 93 0.36 7.93 -8.65
C CYS A 93 0.01 7.47 -7.23
N VAL A 94 0.05 8.39 -6.26
CA VAL A 94 -0.32 8.11 -4.87
C VAL A 94 -1.37 9.13 -4.43
N GLU A 95 -2.58 8.66 -4.19
CA GLU A 95 -3.68 9.46 -3.66
C GLU A 95 -3.81 9.16 -2.17
N SER A 96 -3.75 10.17 -1.31
CA SER A 96 -3.80 9.96 0.13
C SER A 96 -4.62 11.00 0.85
N LYS A 97 -5.34 10.56 1.89
CA LYS A 97 -6.13 11.40 2.79
C LYS A 97 -5.92 10.96 4.22
N LYS A 98 -5.53 11.89 5.06
CA LYS A 98 -5.47 11.72 6.50
C LYS A 98 -6.75 12.23 7.15
N THR A 99 -7.19 11.62 8.25
CA THR A 99 -8.40 12.04 8.98
C THR A 99 -8.33 13.52 9.36
N GLY A 100 -9.35 14.28 9.00
CA GLY A 100 -9.44 15.72 9.31
C GLY A 100 -8.56 16.62 8.45
N CYS A 101 -7.91 16.08 7.43
CA CYS A 101 -7.07 16.83 6.49
C CYS A 101 -7.63 16.79 5.07
N ASP A 102 -7.14 17.68 4.22
CA ASP A 102 -7.36 17.62 2.78
C ASP A 102 -6.69 16.37 2.19
N ALA A 103 -7.17 15.97 1.02
CA ALA A 103 -6.58 14.88 0.25
C ALA A 103 -5.64 15.42 -0.82
N TYR A 104 -4.59 14.68 -1.08
CA TYR A 104 -3.57 15.05 -2.05
C TYR A 104 -3.19 13.86 -2.93
N LYS A 105 -2.76 14.19 -4.15
CA LYS A 105 -2.23 13.25 -5.14
C LYS A 105 -0.80 13.62 -5.46
N TRP A 106 0.09 12.68 -5.27
CA TRP A 106 1.49 12.72 -5.65
C TRP A 106 1.68 11.91 -6.92
N VAL A 107 2.43 12.44 -7.88
CA VAL A 107 2.70 11.75 -9.15
C VAL A 107 4.17 11.88 -9.50
N SER A 108 4.80 10.79 -9.92
CA SER A 108 6.16 10.78 -10.45
C SER A 108 6.34 9.77 -11.58
N LYS A 109 7.29 10.07 -12.46
CA LYS A 109 7.84 9.17 -13.48
C LYS A 109 9.26 8.66 -13.12
N GLY A 110 9.69 8.87 -11.88
CA GLY A 110 10.97 8.43 -11.34
C GLY A 110 12.07 9.49 -11.46
N VAL A 111 12.60 9.72 -12.64
CA VAL A 111 13.80 10.56 -12.85
C VAL A 111 13.56 12.07 -12.90
N SER A 112 12.35 12.52 -13.21
CA SER A 112 12.02 13.95 -13.44
C SER A 112 11.41 14.66 -12.24
N GLY A 113 11.55 14.08 -11.03
CA GLY A 113 10.92 14.64 -9.84
C GLY A 113 9.49 14.18 -9.66
N TYR A 114 8.68 14.97 -8.97
CA TYR A 114 7.28 14.67 -8.68
C TYR A 114 6.43 15.94 -8.65
N GLU A 115 5.12 15.75 -8.77
CA GLU A 115 4.11 16.78 -8.63
C GLU A 115 3.16 16.40 -7.50
N ILE A 116 2.67 17.39 -6.73
CA ILE A 116 1.62 17.20 -5.73
C ILE A 116 0.49 18.18 -6.04
N GLU A 117 -0.73 17.67 -6.04
CA GLU A 117 -1.95 18.47 -6.21
C GLU A 117 -2.99 18.09 -5.16
N LYS A 118 -3.79 19.07 -4.74
CA LYS A 118 -4.98 18.83 -3.91
C LYS A 118 -6.06 18.17 -4.75
N ILE A 119 -6.70 17.12 -4.19
CA ILE A 119 -7.78 16.37 -4.85
C ILE A 119 -8.99 16.25 -3.94
N ASP A 120 -10.12 15.88 -4.53
CA ASP A 120 -11.31 15.45 -3.79
C ASP A 120 -11.27 13.92 -3.63
N LYS A 121 -11.11 13.45 -2.39
CA LYS A 121 -11.14 12.04 -2.00
C LYS A 121 -11.93 11.93 -0.69
N SER A 122 -12.99 11.12 -0.68
CA SER A 122 -13.85 10.92 0.49
C SER A 122 -13.17 10.08 1.56
N ASP A 123 -12.57 8.95 1.15
CA ASP A 123 -12.11 7.92 2.07
C ASP A 123 -10.69 8.19 2.59
N VAL A 124 -10.50 7.97 3.89
CA VAL A 124 -9.20 8.02 4.56
C VAL A 124 -8.37 6.79 4.15
N GLY A 125 -7.06 6.98 4.01
CA GLY A 125 -6.12 5.94 3.62
C GLY A 125 -5.30 6.35 2.41
N THR A 126 -4.59 5.38 1.83
CA THR A 126 -3.69 5.61 0.70
C THR A 126 -4.01 4.66 -0.44
N LYS A 127 -4.00 5.19 -1.66
CA LYS A 127 -4.17 4.45 -2.90
C LYS A 127 -2.97 4.71 -3.81
N ILE A 128 -2.25 3.66 -4.15
CA ILE A 128 -1.10 3.67 -5.06
C ILE A 128 -1.53 3.05 -6.37
N THR A 129 -1.35 3.76 -7.48
CA THR A 129 -1.61 3.27 -8.83
C THR A 129 -0.30 3.22 -9.60
N LEU A 130 0.10 2.02 -10.01
CA LEU A 130 1.26 1.75 -10.83
C LEU A 130 0.80 1.67 -12.29
N HIS A 131 1.38 2.48 -13.17
CA HIS A 131 1.26 2.33 -14.61
C HIS A 131 2.37 1.38 -15.06
N ILE A 132 2.00 0.13 -15.30
CA ILE A 132 2.96 -0.94 -15.61
C ILE A 132 3.57 -0.71 -16.97
N LYS A 133 4.90 -0.83 -17.06
CA LYS A 133 5.68 -0.65 -18.28
C LYS A 133 5.21 -1.59 -19.40
N GLU A 134 5.41 -1.17 -20.63
CA GLU A 134 5.29 -2.05 -21.79
C GLU A 134 6.38 -3.13 -21.75
N ASN A 135 6.09 -4.30 -22.33
CA ASN A 135 7.07 -5.36 -22.48
C ASN A 135 8.24 -4.91 -23.36
N THR A 136 9.42 -5.43 -23.07
CA THR A 136 10.62 -5.25 -23.89
C THR A 136 11.13 -6.62 -24.38
N GLU A 137 12.17 -6.67 -25.21
CA GLU A 137 12.75 -7.93 -25.68
C GLU A 137 13.26 -8.82 -24.53
N GLY A 138 13.67 -8.23 -23.40
CA GLY A 138 14.23 -8.95 -22.25
C GLY A 138 13.32 -9.05 -21.05
N GLU A 139 12.21 -8.28 -21.00
CA GLU A 139 11.40 -8.13 -19.79
C GLU A 139 9.89 -8.23 -20.11
N ASN A 140 9.20 -9.13 -19.42
CA ASN A 140 7.76 -9.33 -19.54
C ASN A 140 7.04 -8.68 -18.34
N TYR A 141 6.63 -7.43 -18.47
CA TYR A 141 5.91 -6.70 -17.44
C TYR A 141 4.43 -7.07 -17.33
N ASP A 142 3.84 -7.71 -18.36
CA ASP A 142 2.45 -8.19 -18.31
C ASP A 142 2.21 -9.16 -17.16
N GLU A 143 3.26 -9.88 -16.72
CA GLU A 143 3.16 -10.80 -15.59
C GLU A 143 2.64 -10.12 -14.30
N PHE A 144 2.93 -8.83 -14.11
CA PHE A 144 2.45 -8.06 -12.94
C PHE A 144 0.98 -7.65 -13.04
N LEU A 145 0.32 -7.94 -14.18
CA LEU A 145 -1.11 -7.80 -14.40
C LEU A 145 -1.84 -9.15 -14.37
N GLU A 146 -1.09 -10.24 -14.21
CA GLU A 146 -1.66 -11.58 -14.11
C GLU A 146 -2.05 -11.92 -12.67
N GLU A 147 -3.28 -12.37 -12.50
CA GLU A 147 -3.85 -12.66 -11.17
C GLU A 147 -3.02 -13.69 -10.40
N PHE A 148 -2.69 -14.80 -11.05
CA PHE A 148 -1.94 -15.88 -10.40
C PHE A 148 -0.53 -15.44 -9.98
N LYS A 149 0.11 -14.55 -10.75
CA LYS A 149 1.43 -14.00 -10.42
C LYS A 149 1.35 -13.10 -9.19
N ILE A 150 0.35 -12.21 -9.16
CA ILE A 150 0.11 -11.34 -8.00
C ILE A 150 -0.17 -12.17 -6.76
N GLN A 151 -1.01 -13.22 -6.86
CA GLN A 151 -1.28 -14.15 -5.75
C GLN A 151 -0.02 -14.84 -5.25
N ALA A 152 0.83 -15.33 -6.17
CA ALA A 152 2.08 -15.99 -5.82
C ALA A 152 3.04 -15.03 -5.09
N LEU A 153 3.13 -13.77 -5.54
CA LEU A 153 3.93 -12.74 -4.90
C LEU A 153 3.40 -12.39 -3.49
N ILE A 154 2.08 -12.21 -3.36
CA ILE A 154 1.45 -11.98 -2.05
C ILE A 154 1.77 -13.12 -1.10
N LYS A 155 1.56 -14.36 -1.52
CA LYS A 155 1.81 -15.55 -0.70
C LYS A 155 3.27 -15.67 -0.30
N LYS A 156 4.19 -15.37 -1.22
CA LYS A 156 5.64 -15.50 -0.98
C LYS A 156 6.19 -14.42 -0.06
N TYR A 157 5.74 -13.16 -0.24
CA TYR A 157 6.39 -12.01 0.40
C TYR A 157 5.54 -11.31 1.46
N SER A 158 4.23 -11.60 1.52
CA SER A 158 3.31 -10.93 2.44
C SER A 158 2.70 -11.88 3.48
N ASP A 159 3.30 -13.06 3.68
CA ASP A 159 2.80 -14.05 4.64
C ASP A 159 2.81 -13.54 6.10
N TYR A 160 3.65 -12.56 6.39
CA TYR A 160 3.78 -11.92 7.71
C TYR A 160 2.85 -10.72 7.92
N VAL A 161 2.10 -10.30 6.90
CA VAL A 161 1.15 -9.20 7.03
C VAL A 161 -0.03 -9.65 7.89
N THR A 162 -0.34 -8.85 8.92
CA THR A 162 -1.40 -9.20 9.90
C THR A 162 -2.79 -8.74 9.45
N TYR A 163 -2.87 -7.89 8.43
CA TYR A 163 -4.13 -7.40 7.87
C TYR A 163 -4.55 -8.22 6.64
N PRO A 164 -5.86 -8.38 6.40
CA PRO A 164 -6.33 -9.07 5.21
C PRO A 164 -5.89 -8.35 3.94
N ILE A 165 -5.39 -9.13 2.98
CA ILE A 165 -5.10 -8.66 1.63
C ILE A 165 -6.17 -9.23 0.70
N LYS A 166 -6.89 -8.33 0.04
CA LYS A 166 -8.02 -8.63 -0.84
C LYS A 166 -7.67 -8.22 -2.26
N MET A 167 -8.17 -8.95 -3.24
CA MET A 167 -8.02 -8.56 -4.64
C MET A 167 -9.38 -8.60 -5.35
N GLU A 168 -9.69 -7.52 -6.08
CA GLU A 168 -10.80 -7.51 -7.01
C GLU A 168 -10.44 -8.37 -8.22
N THR A 169 -11.30 -9.34 -8.50
CA THR A 169 -11.22 -10.18 -9.68
C THR A 169 -12.51 -10.05 -10.46
N LYS A 170 -12.41 -10.00 -11.77
CA LYS A 170 -13.54 -9.96 -12.69
C LYS A 170 -13.62 -11.28 -13.42
N ASP A 171 -14.75 -11.95 -13.30
CA ASP A 171 -15.03 -13.14 -14.11
C ASP A 171 -15.16 -12.72 -15.57
N GLU A 172 -14.30 -13.25 -16.43
CA GLU A 172 -14.24 -12.89 -17.87
C GLU A 172 -15.51 -13.29 -18.64
N LYS A 173 -16.24 -14.33 -18.17
CA LYS A 173 -17.46 -14.82 -18.82
C LYS A 173 -18.70 -14.07 -18.39
N THR A 174 -18.82 -13.75 -17.11
CA THR A 174 -20.01 -13.13 -16.54
C THR A 174 -19.88 -11.65 -16.29
N GLY A 175 -18.65 -11.09 -16.36
CA GLY A 175 -18.34 -9.71 -16.02
C GLY A 175 -18.51 -9.38 -14.52
N LYS A 176 -18.82 -10.38 -13.69
CA LYS A 176 -19.08 -10.19 -12.27
C LYS A 176 -17.78 -9.89 -11.52
N GLU A 177 -17.75 -8.77 -10.81
CA GLU A 177 -16.65 -8.42 -9.91
C GLU A 177 -16.83 -9.16 -8.58
N THR A 178 -15.76 -9.80 -8.11
CA THR A 178 -15.69 -10.46 -6.80
C THR A 178 -14.46 -9.97 -6.05
N LEU A 179 -14.58 -9.88 -4.72
CA LEU A 179 -13.47 -9.53 -3.85
C LEU A 179 -12.98 -10.79 -3.14
N ASN A 180 -11.84 -11.31 -3.59
CA ASN A 180 -11.24 -12.50 -3.01
C ASN A 180 -10.22 -12.11 -1.92
N GLU A 181 -10.25 -12.82 -0.80
CA GLU A 181 -9.33 -12.61 0.31
C GLU A 181 -8.19 -13.63 0.25
N TYR A 182 -6.98 -13.18 -0.07
CA TYR A 182 -5.80 -14.04 -0.23
C TYR A 182 -5.03 -14.24 1.07
N ILE A 183 -4.98 -13.20 1.90
CA ILE A 183 -4.44 -13.30 3.25
C ILE A 183 -5.54 -12.93 4.22
N LYS A 184 -5.98 -13.91 4.97
CA LYS A 184 -6.97 -13.73 6.04
C LYS A 184 -6.29 -13.20 7.29
N ASN A 185 -7.02 -12.39 8.04
CA ASN A 185 -6.59 -11.98 9.38
C ASN A 185 -6.43 -13.23 10.25
N ASN A 186 -5.19 -13.65 10.48
CA ASN A 186 -4.89 -14.84 11.28
C ASN A 186 -4.25 -14.43 12.61
N PRO A 187 -4.99 -14.50 13.74
CA PRO A 187 -4.46 -14.16 15.06
C PRO A 187 -3.26 -14.97 15.49
N SER A 188 -3.06 -16.19 14.94
CA SER A 188 -1.90 -17.03 15.27
C SER A 188 -0.60 -16.52 14.66
N ARG A 189 -0.67 -15.62 13.65
CA ARG A 189 0.51 -14.96 13.09
C ARG A 189 1.12 -13.94 14.06
N ASP A 190 0.28 -13.31 14.89
CA ASP A 190 0.75 -12.43 15.98
C ASP A 190 1.51 -13.18 17.08
N LYS A 191 1.35 -14.52 17.18
CA LYS A 191 1.98 -15.35 18.21
C LYS A 191 3.36 -15.90 17.82
N ARG A 192 3.68 -16.02 16.53
CA ARG A 192 4.96 -16.54 16.03
C ARG A 192 6.17 -15.65 16.35
N PHE A 193 5.95 -14.43 16.80
CA PHE A 193 6.98 -13.47 17.20
C PHE A 193 7.02 -13.22 18.70
N LYS A 194 6.36 -14.08 19.50
CA LYS A 194 6.36 -14.02 20.97
C LYS A 194 7.25 -15.06 21.64
N GLU A 195 7.99 -15.85 20.83
CA GLU A 195 8.99 -16.80 21.33
C GLU A 195 10.43 -16.33 21.02
#